data_cdff3c823ef7ad01fe67fa0d9fbe5c45
#
_entry.id   cdff3c823ef7ad01fe67fa0d9fbe5c45
#
_cell.length_a   1.000
_cell.length_b   1.000
_cell.length_c   1.000
_cell.angle_alpha   90.00
_cell.angle_beta   90.00
_cell.angle_gamma   90.00
#
_symmetry.space_group_name_H-M   'P 1'
#
loop_
_entity.id
_entity.type
_entity.pdbx_description
1 polymer ?
#
loop_
_entity_poly.entity_id
_entity_poly.type
_entity_poly.pdbx_seq_one_letter_code
_entity_poly.pdbx_strand_id
1 'polypeptide(L)'
;MTLAESEDVIAEKAKPAGPVVDFDRVSKEYLLSGKTIRALDDVNFEVSPNQLVVLLGPSGAGKTTILNLIAGLEKPSSGEVRVLGMDMASSDENALSTFRCANVGFTFQSYNLVSTLTARENVELMMELAGWSDAGRNEKLTGELIDQVGLAERADHLPAQLSGGEQQRVAIARAMANDPQLILADEPTGNLDTKTGSEIIALIQDMKTKRGKTVIITTHDERIVQMADTVYRIDKGKLSNANSRAGETGQRA
;
A
#
# COMPACT_ATOMS: atom_id res chain seq x y z
N MET A 1 -35.97 14.21 -23.47
CA MET A 1 -34.51 14.39 -23.57
C MET A 1 -33.93 13.49 -22.49
N THR A 2 -33.60 12.26 -22.87
CA THR A 2 -33.17 11.11 -22.04
C THR A 2 -31.80 11.40 -21.46
N LEU A 3 -31.69 11.36 -20.14
CA LEU A 3 -30.41 11.36 -19.45
C LEU A 3 -29.75 10.03 -19.81
N ALA A 4 -28.66 10.10 -20.55
CA ALA A 4 -27.84 8.97 -20.90
C ALA A 4 -27.30 8.36 -19.58
N GLU A 5 -27.51 7.07 -19.44
CA GLU A 5 -26.89 6.21 -18.43
C GLU A 5 -25.37 6.41 -18.55
N SER A 6 -24.78 7.04 -17.56
CA SER A 6 -23.34 6.97 -17.36
C SER A 6 -23.04 5.59 -16.84
N GLU A 7 -22.73 4.66 -17.74
CA GLU A 7 -22.05 3.43 -17.37
C GLU A 7 -20.78 3.82 -16.63
N ASP A 8 -20.71 3.52 -15.34
CA ASP A 8 -19.48 3.59 -14.54
C ASP A 8 -18.43 2.76 -15.28
N VAL A 9 -17.48 3.41 -15.92
CA VAL A 9 -16.36 2.76 -16.59
C VAL A 9 -15.47 2.19 -15.50
N ILE A 10 -15.90 1.06 -14.92
CA ILE A 10 -14.99 0.17 -14.20
C ILE A 10 -14.07 -0.38 -15.28
N ALA A 11 -12.94 0.28 -15.49
CA ALA A 11 -11.88 -0.24 -16.34
C ALA A 11 -11.61 -1.67 -15.84
N GLU A 12 -11.89 -2.65 -16.69
CA GLU A 12 -11.62 -4.06 -16.40
C GLU A 12 -10.17 -4.15 -15.98
N LYS A 13 -9.93 -4.47 -14.69
CA LYS A 13 -8.60 -4.50 -14.11
C LYS A 13 -7.85 -5.65 -14.77
N ALA A 14 -7.10 -5.36 -15.83
CA ALA A 14 -6.31 -6.33 -16.55
C ALA A 14 -5.36 -7.02 -15.56
N LYS A 15 -5.36 -8.35 -15.51
CA LYS A 15 -4.31 -9.10 -14.81
C LYS A 15 -2.99 -8.73 -15.48
N PRO A 16 -2.03 -8.17 -14.74
CA PRO A 16 -0.74 -7.83 -15.32
C PRO A 16 -0.09 -9.10 -15.88
N ALA A 17 0.33 -9.05 -17.13
CA ALA A 17 1.07 -10.15 -17.79
C ALA A 17 2.54 -10.24 -17.30
N GLY A 18 2.91 -9.45 -16.30
CA GLY A 18 4.25 -9.32 -15.73
C GLY A 18 4.21 -8.95 -14.25
N PRO A 19 5.33 -8.47 -13.69
CA PRO A 19 5.41 -8.04 -12.30
C PRO A 19 4.44 -6.88 -12.01
N VAL A 20 3.92 -6.86 -10.79
CA VAL A 20 3.07 -5.76 -10.28
C VAL A 20 3.92 -4.52 -10.01
N VAL A 21 5.15 -4.72 -9.54
CA VAL A 21 6.14 -3.66 -9.32
C VAL A 21 7.46 -4.09 -9.96
N ASP A 22 8.09 -3.18 -10.68
CA ASP A 22 9.38 -3.39 -11.32
C ASP A 22 10.22 -2.11 -11.21
N PHE A 23 11.38 -2.20 -10.55
CA PHE A 23 12.39 -1.15 -10.42
C PHE A 23 13.65 -1.60 -11.17
N ASP A 24 14.07 -0.82 -12.15
CA ASP A 24 15.34 -0.99 -12.84
C ASP A 24 16.31 0.15 -12.50
N ARG A 25 17.37 -0.17 -11.73
CA ARG A 25 18.45 0.74 -11.31
C ARG A 25 17.96 2.07 -10.74
N VAL A 26 16.98 2.00 -9.85
CA VAL A 26 16.31 3.16 -9.29
C VAL A 26 17.17 3.81 -8.22
N SER A 27 17.39 5.12 -8.38
CA SER A 27 17.99 5.96 -7.33
C SER A 27 17.05 7.12 -6.97
N LYS A 28 17.08 7.50 -5.69
CA LYS A 28 16.34 8.66 -5.18
C LYS A 28 17.21 9.51 -4.30
N GLU A 29 17.28 10.79 -4.66
CA GLU A 29 18.04 11.81 -3.93
C GLU A 29 17.13 12.93 -3.45
N TYR A 30 17.40 13.44 -2.26
CA TYR A 30 16.75 14.60 -1.66
C TYR A 30 17.77 15.69 -1.42
N LEU A 31 17.41 16.94 -1.72
CA LEU A 31 18.20 18.10 -1.39
C LEU A 31 17.71 18.68 -0.06
N LEU A 32 18.48 18.50 1.01
CA LEU A 32 18.15 19.01 2.35
C LEU A 32 19.25 19.95 2.83
N SER A 33 18.90 21.21 3.06
CA SER A 33 19.83 22.25 3.54
C SER A 33 21.13 22.33 2.73
N GLY A 34 21.04 22.22 1.40
CA GLY A 34 22.20 22.27 0.48
C GLY A 34 23.04 21.00 0.43
N LYS A 35 22.64 19.93 1.11
CA LYS A 35 23.27 18.61 1.04
C LYS A 35 22.39 17.63 0.31
N THR A 36 22.98 16.85 -0.61
CA THR A 36 22.28 15.74 -1.26
C THR A 36 22.32 14.52 -0.35
N ILE A 37 21.14 14.02 -0.01
CA ILE A 37 20.95 12.76 0.71
C ILE A 37 20.43 11.74 -0.27
N ARG A 38 21.17 10.67 -0.49
CA ARG A 38 20.77 9.55 -1.34
C ARG A 38 19.97 8.54 -0.51
N ALA A 39 18.66 8.52 -0.70
CA ALA A 39 17.76 7.63 0.01
C ALA A 39 17.69 6.23 -0.62
N LEU A 40 17.84 6.13 -1.97
CA LEU A 40 17.99 4.88 -2.71
C LEU A 40 19.16 4.98 -3.66
N ASP A 41 19.91 3.89 -3.82
CA ASP A 41 21.14 3.80 -4.60
C ASP A 41 21.13 2.52 -5.47
N ASP A 42 20.83 2.68 -6.75
CA ASP A 42 20.85 1.62 -7.78
C ASP A 42 19.99 0.39 -7.39
N VAL A 43 18.74 0.63 -6.98
CA VAL A 43 17.83 -0.40 -6.48
C VAL A 43 17.17 -1.15 -7.64
N ASN A 44 17.28 -2.48 -7.61
CA ASN A 44 16.52 -3.40 -8.45
C ASN A 44 15.53 -4.16 -7.54
N PHE A 45 14.24 -4.12 -7.89
CA PHE A 45 13.16 -4.63 -7.05
C PHE A 45 12.00 -5.11 -7.90
N GLU A 46 11.59 -6.34 -7.74
CA GLU A 46 10.48 -6.93 -8.49
C GLU A 46 9.49 -7.59 -7.55
N VAL A 47 8.19 -7.38 -7.80
CA VAL A 47 7.09 -8.01 -7.07
C VAL A 47 6.10 -8.65 -8.03
N SER A 48 5.90 -9.94 -7.90
CA SER A 48 4.91 -10.68 -8.67
C SER A 48 3.49 -10.52 -8.10
N PRO A 49 2.42 -10.78 -8.89
CA PRO A 49 1.05 -10.76 -8.41
C PRO A 49 0.82 -11.70 -7.22
N ASN A 50 -0.09 -11.32 -6.33
CA ASN A 50 -0.54 -12.12 -5.17
C ASN A 50 0.56 -12.47 -4.16
N GLN A 51 1.62 -11.67 -4.08
CA GLN A 51 2.67 -11.82 -3.08
C GLN A 51 2.43 -10.90 -1.87
N LEU A 52 2.81 -11.39 -0.70
CA LEU A 52 3.11 -10.59 0.48
C LEU A 52 4.61 -10.35 0.54
N VAL A 53 5.03 -9.12 0.31
CA VAL A 53 6.43 -8.71 0.31
C VAL A 53 6.70 -7.83 1.52
N VAL A 54 7.79 -8.12 2.22
CA VAL A 54 8.22 -7.33 3.38
C VAL A 54 9.52 -6.61 3.07
N LEU A 55 9.55 -5.32 3.36
CA LEU A 55 10.73 -4.46 3.33
C LEU A 55 11.25 -4.26 4.75
N LEU A 56 12.39 -4.86 5.08
CA LEU A 56 13.08 -4.74 6.37
C LEU A 56 14.23 -3.75 6.28
N GLY A 57 14.44 -2.99 7.34
CA GLY A 57 15.60 -2.11 7.46
C GLY A 57 15.44 -1.11 8.58
N PRO A 58 16.53 -0.48 9.05
CA PRO A 58 16.47 0.52 10.10
C PRO A 58 15.65 1.75 9.69
N SER A 59 15.30 2.60 10.65
CA SER A 59 14.68 3.89 10.36
C SER A 59 15.61 4.73 9.46
N GLY A 60 15.02 5.40 8.46
CA GLY A 60 15.79 6.19 7.49
C GLY A 60 16.52 5.38 6.41
N ALA A 61 16.36 4.05 6.35
CA ALA A 61 17.02 3.22 5.32
C ALA A 61 16.48 3.40 3.90
N GLY A 62 15.30 4.04 3.71
CA GLY A 62 14.66 4.24 2.41
C GLY A 62 13.37 3.43 2.20
N LYS A 63 12.84 2.74 3.22
CA LYS A 63 11.62 1.92 3.12
C LYS A 63 10.40 2.72 2.63
N THR A 64 10.07 3.80 3.32
CA THR A 64 8.95 4.70 2.96
C THR A 64 9.19 5.34 1.58
N THR A 65 10.44 5.63 1.21
CA THR A 65 10.79 6.12 -0.13
C THR A 65 10.41 5.11 -1.22
N ILE A 66 10.68 3.81 -1.01
CA ILE A 66 10.24 2.77 -1.95
C ILE A 66 8.71 2.77 -2.07
N LEU A 67 7.97 2.78 -0.95
CA LEU A 67 6.51 2.83 -0.98
C LEU A 67 5.98 4.07 -1.70
N ASN A 68 6.58 5.24 -1.47
CA ASN A 68 6.19 6.49 -2.12
C ASN A 68 6.42 6.46 -3.65
N LEU A 69 7.53 5.87 -4.09
CA LEU A 69 7.80 5.68 -5.53
C LEU A 69 6.80 4.70 -6.17
N ILE A 70 6.48 3.60 -5.50
CA ILE A 70 5.46 2.64 -5.96
C ILE A 70 4.09 3.30 -6.05
N ALA A 71 3.72 4.10 -5.06
CA ALA A 71 2.45 4.83 -5.05
C ALA A 71 2.41 5.99 -6.06
N GLY A 72 3.53 6.34 -6.71
CA GLY A 72 3.61 7.53 -7.56
C GLY A 72 3.40 8.84 -6.77
N LEU A 73 3.67 8.84 -5.46
CA LEU A 73 3.67 10.04 -4.62
C LEU A 73 4.96 10.84 -4.81
N GLU A 74 6.01 10.15 -5.25
CA GLU A 74 7.30 10.73 -5.58
C GLU A 74 7.80 10.13 -6.90
N LYS A 75 8.69 10.87 -7.58
CA LYS A 75 9.38 10.38 -8.78
C LYS A 75 10.81 9.97 -8.44
N PRO A 76 11.37 8.95 -9.11
CA PRO A 76 12.78 8.60 -8.97
C PRO A 76 13.68 9.74 -9.47
N SER A 77 14.91 9.83 -8.95
CA SER A 77 15.93 10.75 -9.48
C SER A 77 16.60 10.17 -10.73
N SER A 78 16.69 8.84 -10.81
CA SER A 78 17.15 8.09 -12.00
C SER A 78 16.65 6.65 -11.93
N GLY A 79 16.75 5.92 -13.06
CA GLY A 79 16.21 4.57 -13.22
C GLY A 79 14.74 4.58 -13.62
N GLU A 80 14.14 3.39 -13.75
CA GLU A 80 12.75 3.21 -14.15
C GLU A 80 11.94 2.56 -13.02
N VAL A 81 10.71 3.07 -12.81
CA VAL A 81 9.73 2.51 -11.87
C VAL A 81 8.46 2.21 -12.64
N ARG A 82 8.11 0.94 -12.74
CA ARG A 82 6.85 0.49 -13.34
C ARG A 82 5.98 -0.18 -12.31
N VAL A 83 4.70 0.22 -12.25
CA VAL A 83 3.71 -0.38 -11.35
C VAL A 83 2.46 -0.72 -12.14
N LEU A 84 2.06 -2.00 -12.13
CA LEU A 84 0.96 -2.52 -12.96
C LEU A 84 1.09 -2.11 -14.44
N GLY A 85 2.33 -2.05 -14.94
CA GLY A 85 2.66 -1.65 -16.30
C GLY A 85 2.75 -0.14 -16.56
N MET A 86 2.35 0.71 -15.59
CA MET A 86 2.46 2.16 -15.70
C MET A 86 3.86 2.65 -15.32
N ASP A 87 4.44 3.52 -16.12
CA ASP A 87 5.71 4.20 -15.81
C ASP A 87 5.47 5.39 -14.89
N MET A 88 5.96 5.28 -13.65
CA MET A 88 5.77 6.30 -12.61
C MET A 88 6.61 7.56 -12.84
N ALA A 89 7.73 7.46 -13.57
CA ALA A 89 8.63 8.59 -13.81
C ALA A 89 8.10 9.54 -14.88
N SER A 90 7.59 8.99 -15.98
CA SER A 90 7.15 9.76 -17.16
C SER A 90 5.69 10.23 -17.08
N SER A 91 4.86 9.60 -16.24
CA SER A 91 3.45 9.94 -16.09
C SER A 91 3.24 11.31 -15.44
N ASP A 92 2.23 12.04 -15.89
CA ASP A 92 1.81 13.30 -15.28
C ASP A 92 1.00 13.08 -14.00
N GLU A 93 0.80 14.14 -13.19
CA GLU A 93 0.14 14.03 -11.89
C GLU A 93 -1.33 13.62 -12.01
N ASN A 94 -2.04 13.99 -13.06
CA ASN A 94 -3.43 13.58 -13.26
C ASN A 94 -3.52 12.07 -13.53
N ALA A 95 -2.64 11.55 -14.39
CA ALA A 95 -2.55 10.11 -14.65
C ALA A 95 -2.15 9.34 -13.38
N LEU A 96 -1.15 9.83 -12.60
CA LEU A 96 -0.74 9.22 -11.33
C LEU A 96 -1.87 9.25 -10.29
N SER A 97 -2.63 10.35 -10.20
CA SER A 97 -3.77 10.46 -9.27
C SER A 97 -4.87 9.47 -9.61
N THR A 98 -5.26 9.38 -10.89
CA THR A 98 -6.25 8.40 -11.36
C THR A 98 -5.77 6.97 -11.11
N PHE A 99 -4.49 6.68 -11.38
CA PHE A 99 -3.88 5.38 -11.14
C PHE A 99 -3.93 5.01 -9.65
N ARG A 100 -3.52 5.93 -8.75
CA ARG A 100 -3.59 5.70 -7.30
C ARG A 100 -4.99 5.35 -6.86
N CYS A 101 -5.98 6.16 -7.24
CA CYS A 101 -7.38 5.93 -6.87
C CYS A 101 -7.89 4.54 -7.29
N ALA A 102 -7.53 4.08 -8.48
CA ALA A 102 -8.05 2.82 -9.02
C ALA A 102 -7.28 1.56 -8.56
N ASN A 103 -5.96 1.69 -8.33
CA ASN A 103 -5.08 0.51 -8.25
C ASN A 103 -4.32 0.36 -6.94
N VAL A 104 -4.18 1.43 -6.14
CA VAL A 104 -3.32 1.42 -4.95
C VAL A 104 -4.11 1.75 -3.70
N GLY A 105 -4.12 0.84 -2.73
CA GLY A 105 -4.53 1.12 -1.36
C GLY A 105 -3.30 1.43 -0.51
N PHE A 106 -3.32 2.50 0.26
CA PHE A 106 -2.19 2.90 1.11
C PHE A 106 -2.61 3.06 2.56
N THR A 107 -1.88 2.41 3.48
CA THR A 107 -1.98 2.65 4.92
C THR A 107 -0.68 3.25 5.43
N PHE A 108 -0.79 4.40 6.10
CA PHE A 108 0.35 5.14 6.66
C PHE A 108 0.56 4.78 8.13
N GLN A 109 1.78 4.91 8.61
CA GLN A 109 2.13 4.70 10.03
C GLN A 109 1.31 5.58 10.98
N SER A 110 0.95 6.79 10.57
CA SER A 110 0.14 7.74 11.35
C SER A 110 -1.36 7.70 10.97
N TYR A 111 -1.82 6.61 10.35
CA TYR A 111 -3.19 6.38 9.86
C TYR A 111 -3.66 7.38 8.79
N ASN A 112 -3.30 8.66 8.90
CA ASN A 112 -3.66 9.76 8.00
C ASN A 112 -5.17 9.83 7.69
N LEU A 113 -6.00 9.63 8.72
CA LEU A 113 -7.45 9.83 8.61
C LEU A 113 -7.77 11.31 8.55
N VAL A 114 -8.78 11.66 7.78
CA VAL A 114 -9.34 13.03 7.76
C VAL A 114 -10.09 13.23 9.07
N SER A 115 -9.58 14.11 9.93
CA SER A 115 -10.03 14.27 11.32
C SER A 115 -11.47 14.78 11.47
N THR A 116 -12.01 15.43 10.43
CA THR A 116 -13.36 15.97 10.38
C THR A 116 -14.39 15.03 9.79
N LEU A 117 -13.95 13.87 9.29
CA LEU A 117 -14.79 12.82 8.72
C LEU A 117 -14.90 11.65 9.69
N THR A 118 -16.06 11.03 9.77
CA THR A 118 -16.30 9.79 10.51
C THR A 118 -15.51 8.62 9.93
N ALA A 119 -15.49 7.48 10.61
CA ALA A 119 -14.87 6.25 10.09
C ALA A 119 -15.48 5.86 8.73
N ARG A 120 -16.80 5.91 8.62
CA ARG A 120 -17.55 5.65 7.38
C ARG A 120 -17.13 6.62 6.27
N GLU A 121 -17.20 7.90 6.52
CA GLU A 121 -16.86 8.95 5.53
C GLU A 121 -15.40 8.91 5.11
N ASN A 122 -14.47 8.50 5.97
CA ASN A 122 -13.07 8.27 5.60
C ASN A 122 -12.91 7.15 4.56
N VAL A 123 -13.76 6.12 4.59
CA VAL A 123 -13.77 5.03 3.62
C VAL A 123 -14.46 5.47 2.33
N GLU A 124 -15.63 6.12 2.43
CA GLU A 124 -16.42 6.60 1.29
C GLU A 124 -15.67 7.62 0.43
N LEU A 125 -14.87 8.49 1.06
CA LEU A 125 -14.06 9.48 0.39
C LEU A 125 -13.22 8.90 -0.76
N MET A 126 -12.71 7.68 -0.62
CA MET A 126 -11.91 7.06 -1.69
C MET A 126 -12.73 6.69 -2.91
N MET A 127 -13.98 6.30 -2.72
CA MET A 127 -14.92 5.99 -3.80
C MET A 127 -15.35 7.27 -4.53
N GLU A 128 -15.62 8.34 -3.78
CA GLU A 128 -15.93 9.67 -4.34
C GLU A 128 -14.76 10.22 -5.16
N LEU A 129 -13.53 10.13 -4.64
CA LEU A 129 -12.31 10.54 -5.35
C LEU A 129 -12.06 9.74 -6.63
N ALA A 130 -12.52 8.48 -6.67
CA ALA A 130 -12.47 7.64 -7.86
C ALA A 130 -13.62 7.93 -8.85
N GLY A 131 -14.52 8.86 -8.52
CA GLY A 131 -15.65 9.25 -9.37
C GLY A 131 -16.84 8.30 -9.31
N TRP A 132 -16.94 7.46 -8.26
CA TRP A 132 -18.09 6.58 -8.09
C TRP A 132 -19.32 7.39 -7.67
N SER A 133 -20.33 7.46 -8.54
CA SER A 133 -21.50 8.33 -8.38
C SER A 133 -22.72 7.65 -7.75
N ASP A 134 -22.73 6.31 -7.66
CA ASP A 134 -23.84 5.55 -7.05
C ASP A 134 -23.73 5.54 -5.52
N ALA A 135 -24.43 6.49 -4.88
CA ALA A 135 -24.43 6.63 -3.43
C ALA A 135 -24.90 5.38 -2.69
N GLY A 136 -25.93 4.67 -3.21
CA GLY A 136 -26.44 3.45 -2.56
C GLY A 136 -25.45 2.29 -2.63
N ARG A 137 -24.72 2.16 -3.73
CA ARG A 137 -23.63 1.19 -3.87
C ARG A 137 -22.48 1.53 -2.94
N ASN A 138 -22.08 2.81 -2.88
CA ASN A 138 -20.99 3.26 -2.03
C ASN A 138 -21.30 3.01 -0.56
N GLU A 139 -22.49 3.38 -0.09
CA GLU A 139 -22.94 3.13 1.28
C GLU A 139 -22.89 1.64 1.64
N LYS A 140 -23.39 0.76 0.75
CA LYS A 140 -23.37 -0.68 0.97
C LYS A 140 -21.95 -1.22 1.08
N LEU A 141 -21.07 -0.87 0.12
CA LEU A 141 -19.68 -1.33 0.12
C LEU A 141 -18.91 -0.81 1.33
N THR A 142 -19.13 0.44 1.71
CA THR A 142 -18.54 1.02 2.91
C THR A 142 -18.99 0.27 4.16
N GLY A 143 -20.29 -0.02 4.28
CA GLY A 143 -20.82 -0.83 5.38
C GLY A 143 -20.15 -2.19 5.47
N GLU A 144 -20.01 -2.89 4.36
CA GLU A 144 -19.33 -4.18 4.28
C GLU A 144 -17.85 -4.10 4.70
N LEU A 145 -17.12 -3.05 4.27
CA LEU A 145 -15.71 -2.85 4.63
C LEU A 145 -15.54 -2.52 6.12
N ILE A 146 -16.38 -1.66 6.66
CA ILE A 146 -16.37 -1.29 8.08
C ILE A 146 -16.71 -2.51 8.96
N ASP A 147 -17.67 -3.33 8.55
CA ASP A 147 -18.02 -4.57 9.26
C ASP A 147 -16.85 -5.58 9.22
N GLN A 148 -16.21 -5.75 8.08
CA GLN A 148 -15.06 -6.65 7.92
C GLN A 148 -13.88 -6.31 8.83
N VAL A 149 -13.68 -5.02 9.15
CA VAL A 149 -12.65 -4.60 10.11
C VAL A 149 -13.18 -4.53 11.55
N GLY A 150 -14.41 -5.02 11.80
CA GLY A 150 -15.01 -5.09 13.13
C GLY A 150 -15.35 -3.74 13.74
N LEU A 151 -15.78 -2.76 12.93
CA LEU A 151 -16.07 -1.39 13.35
C LEU A 151 -17.53 -0.95 13.08
N ALA A 152 -18.46 -1.89 12.88
CA ALA A 152 -19.87 -1.55 12.60
C ALA A 152 -20.46 -0.56 13.61
N GLU A 153 -20.24 -0.79 14.92
CA GLU A 153 -20.73 0.08 16.00
C GLU A 153 -19.95 1.41 16.14
N ARG A 154 -18.85 1.57 15.39
CA ARG A 154 -17.97 2.74 15.40
C ARG A 154 -17.98 3.52 14.08
N ALA A 155 -18.84 3.13 13.14
CA ALA A 155 -18.89 3.69 11.79
C ALA A 155 -19.02 5.22 11.78
N ASP A 156 -19.83 5.76 12.69
CA ASP A 156 -20.15 7.19 12.76
C ASP A 156 -19.28 7.96 13.79
N HIS A 157 -18.19 7.34 14.29
CA HIS A 157 -17.24 8.00 15.19
C HIS A 157 -16.18 8.76 14.39
N LEU A 158 -15.80 9.94 14.90
CA LEU A 158 -14.65 10.69 14.41
C LEU A 158 -13.33 10.04 14.84
N PRO A 159 -12.21 10.24 14.10
CA PRO A 159 -10.91 9.68 14.47
C PRO A 159 -10.49 9.96 15.93
N ALA A 160 -10.79 11.15 16.47
CA ALA A 160 -10.49 11.51 17.85
C ALA A 160 -11.24 10.67 18.90
N GLN A 161 -12.30 9.97 18.52
CA GLN A 161 -13.12 9.11 19.37
C GLN A 161 -12.72 7.63 19.27
N LEU A 162 -11.74 7.31 18.40
CA LEU A 162 -11.26 5.97 18.10
C LEU A 162 -9.90 5.75 18.75
N SER A 163 -9.68 4.55 19.30
CA SER A 163 -8.35 4.08 19.70
C SER A 163 -7.41 3.97 18.48
N GLY A 164 -6.10 3.94 18.73
CA GLY A 164 -5.11 3.79 17.65
C GLY A 164 -5.35 2.54 16.79
N GLY A 165 -5.72 1.42 17.40
CA GLY A 165 -6.07 0.20 16.67
C GLY A 165 -7.35 0.31 15.85
N GLU A 166 -8.37 1.02 16.34
CA GLU A 166 -9.58 1.30 15.57
C GLU A 166 -9.27 2.24 14.40
N GLN A 167 -8.45 3.28 14.61
CA GLN A 167 -7.99 4.15 13.51
C GLN A 167 -7.22 3.39 12.44
N GLN A 168 -6.35 2.46 12.83
CA GLN A 168 -5.65 1.58 11.89
C GLN A 168 -6.62 0.71 11.09
N ARG A 169 -7.64 0.13 11.74
CA ARG A 169 -8.66 -0.64 11.03
C ARG A 169 -9.47 0.20 10.04
N VAL A 170 -9.80 1.46 10.38
CA VAL A 170 -10.40 2.40 9.43
C VAL A 170 -9.47 2.68 8.26
N ALA A 171 -8.16 2.91 8.50
CA ALA A 171 -7.18 3.14 7.44
C ALA A 171 -7.05 1.94 6.50
N ILE A 172 -7.16 0.71 7.04
CA ILE A 172 -7.20 -0.53 6.24
C ILE A 172 -8.47 -0.62 5.40
N ALA A 173 -9.66 -0.37 5.98
CA ALA A 173 -10.91 -0.36 5.25
C ALA A 173 -10.87 0.69 4.11
N ARG A 174 -10.37 1.89 4.40
CA ARG A 174 -10.14 2.95 3.42
C ARG A 174 -9.21 2.50 2.28
N ALA A 175 -8.11 1.82 2.60
CA ALA A 175 -7.19 1.32 1.59
C ALA A 175 -7.83 0.27 0.67
N MET A 176 -8.90 -0.40 1.11
CA MET A 176 -9.62 -1.41 0.34
C MET A 176 -10.83 -0.87 -0.43
N ALA A 177 -11.21 0.41 -0.25
CA ALA A 177 -12.47 0.99 -0.73
C ALA A 177 -12.70 0.81 -2.23
N ASN A 178 -11.69 1.03 -3.06
CA ASN A 178 -11.75 0.90 -4.52
C ASN A 178 -11.29 -0.48 -5.03
N ASP A 179 -11.27 -1.48 -4.15
CA ASP A 179 -10.82 -2.84 -4.46
C ASP A 179 -9.47 -2.88 -5.20
N PRO A 180 -8.42 -2.19 -4.73
CA PRO A 180 -7.15 -2.03 -5.44
C PRO A 180 -6.45 -3.38 -5.65
N GLN A 181 -5.57 -3.47 -6.66
CA GLN A 181 -4.75 -4.65 -6.91
C GLN A 181 -3.52 -4.70 -5.99
N LEU A 182 -3.02 -3.53 -5.58
CA LEU A 182 -1.81 -3.36 -4.78
C LEU A 182 -2.15 -2.64 -3.46
N ILE A 183 -1.72 -3.24 -2.36
CA ILE A 183 -1.81 -2.64 -1.02
C ILE A 183 -0.40 -2.32 -0.53
N LEU A 184 -0.20 -1.08 -0.11
CA LEU A 184 1.02 -0.59 0.51
C LEU A 184 0.76 -0.29 1.98
N ALA A 185 1.61 -0.77 2.88
CA ALA A 185 1.45 -0.54 4.30
C ALA A 185 2.79 -0.15 4.94
N ASP A 186 2.84 1.06 5.48
CA ASP A 186 4.01 1.57 6.18
C ASP A 186 3.84 1.37 7.70
N GLU A 187 4.60 0.42 8.27
CA GLU A 187 4.61 0.04 9.70
C GLU A 187 3.20 -0.16 10.29
N PRO A 188 2.34 -1.04 9.70
CA PRO A 188 0.91 -1.11 10.04
C PRO A 188 0.62 -1.58 11.47
N THR A 189 1.59 -2.16 12.18
CA THR A 189 1.48 -2.63 13.57
C THR A 189 2.35 -1.84 14.55
N GLY A 190 3.14 -0.88 14.07
CA GLY A 190 4.22 -0.25 14.85
C GLY A 190 3.79 0.52 16.10
N ASN A 191 2.55 1.01 16.14
CA ASN A 191 2.00 1.79 17.26
C ASN A 191 0.92 1.04 18.05
N LEU A 192 0.82 -0.30 17.90
CA LEU A 192 -0.26 -1.09 18.46
C LEU A 192 0.25 -2.08 19.51
N ASP A 193 -0.62 -2.37 20.47
CA ASP A 193 -0.39 -3.49 21.39
C ASP A 193 -0.42 -4.84 20.66
N THR A 194 0.08 -5.90 21.31
CA THR A 194 0.23 -7.22 20.70
C THR A 194 -1.09 -7.82 20.20
N LYS A 195 -2.18 -7.63 20.96
CA LYS A 195 -3.50 -8.18 20.61
C LYS A 195 -4.04 -7.49 19.35
N THR A 196 -4.12 -6.16 19.38
CA THR A 196 -4.57 -5.34 18.26
C THR A 196 -3.67 -5.56 17.03
N GLY A 197 -2.34 -5.64 17.22
CA GLY A 197 -1.41 -6.00 16.15
C GLY A 197 -1.73 -7.34 15.49
N SER A 198 -2.14 -8.35 16.26
CA SER A 198 -2.54 -9.66 15.70
C SER A 198 -3.82 -9.58 14.87
N GLU A 199 -4.78 -8.73 15.25
CA GLU A 199 -5.99 -8.47 14.46
C GLU A 199 -5.65 -7.81 13.12
N ILE A 200 -4.73 -6.84 13.11
CA ILE A 200 -4.25 -6.19 11.88
C ILE A 200 -3.53 -7.20 10.98
N ILE A 201 -2.69 -8.05 11.54
CA ILE A 201 -1.98 -9.10 10.78
C ILE A 201 -2.99 -10.05 10.11
N ALA A 202 -4.06 -10.45 10.79
CA ALA A 202 -5.11 -11.28 10.22
C ALA A 202 -5.81 -10.59 9.03
N LEU A 203 -6.11 -9.29 9.14
CA LEU A 203 -6.69 -8.52 8.04
C LEU A 203 -5.75 -8.47 6.83
N ILE A 204 -4.46 -8.24 7.04
CA ILE A 204 -3.45 -8.25 5.98
C ILE A 204 -3.38 -9.62 5.30
N GLN A 205 -3.41 -10.70 6.08
CA GLN A 205 -3.41 -12.06 5.54
C GLN A 205 -4.66 -12.33 4.70
N ASP A 206 -5.82 -11.87 5.14
CA ASP A 206 -7.08 -12.00 4.41
C ASP A 206 -7.06 -11.24 3.08
N MET A 207 -6.43 -10.06 3.02
CA MET A 207 -6.25 -9.32 1.76
C MET A 207 -5.49 -10.15 0.72
N LYS A 208 -4.40 -10.82 1.13
CA LYS A 208 -3.64 -11.69 0.24
C LYS A 208 -4.41 -12.96 -0.11
N THR A 209 -4.85 -13.73 0.91
CA THR A 209 -5.32 -15.10 0.71
C THR A 209 -6.75 -15.20 0.18
N LYS A 210 -7.66 -14.35 0.69
CA LYS A 210 -9.07 -14.37 0.31
C LYS A 210 -9.38 -13.44 -0.86
N ARG A 211 -8.65 -12.32 -0.98
CA ARG A 211 -8.93 -11.30 -2.01
C ARG A 211 -7.89 -11.26 -3.13
N GLY A 212 -6.83 -12.07 -3.06
CA GLY A 212 -5.81 -12.16 -4.10
C GLY A 212 -5.03 -10.85 -4.32
N LYS A 213 -4.89 -10.01 -3.28
CA LYS A 213 -4.16 -8.74 -3.39
C LYS A 213 -2.66 -8.96 -3.31
N THR A 214 -1.91 -8.13 -4.02
CA THR A 214 -0.46 -7.98 -3.80
C THR A 214 -0.27 -7.00 -2.66
N VAL A 215 0.55 -7.36 -1.67
CA VAL A 215 0.73 -6.55 -0.47
C VAL A 215 2.22 -6.31 -0.25
N ILE A 216 2.61 -5.04 -0.10
CA ILE A 216 3.99 -4.66 0.22
C ILE A 216 3.99 -3.91 1.55
N ILE A 217 4.76 -4.39 2.51
CA ILE A 217 4.75 -3.89 3.89
C ILE A 217 6.16 -3.52 4.33
N THR A 218 6.30 -2.35 4.93
CA THR A 218 7.45 -2.06 5.78
C THR A 218 7.13 -2.45 7.21
N THR A 219 7.98 -3.19 7.90
CA THR A 219 7.72 -3.58 9.28
C THR A 219 8.97 -4.06 10.00
N HIS A 220 8.93 -4.04 11.32
CA HIS A 220 9.86 -4.73 12.22
C HIS A 220 9.18 -5.91 12.94
N ASP A 221 7.90 -6.18 12.66
CA ASP A 221 7.13 -7.25 13.30
C ASP A 221 7.48 -8.60 12.69
N GLU A 222 8.15 -9.45 13.46
CA GLU A 222 8.59 -10.78 13.02
C GLU A 222 7.44 -11.69 12.61
N ARG A 223 6.22 -11.47 13.14
CA ARG A 223 5.02 -12.24 12.78
C ARG A 223 4.65 -12.00 11.31
N ILE A 224 4.75 -10.75 10.83
CA ILE A 224 4.51 -10.41 9.43
C ILE A 224 5.63 -10.96 8.55
N VAL A 225 6.88 -10.86 9.01
CA VAL A 225 8.05 -11.39 8.29
C VAL A 225 7.93 -12.90 8.05
N GLN A 226 7.44 -13.66 9.03
CA GLN A 226 7.24 -15.11 8.92
C GLN A 226 6.15 -15.50 7.91
N MET A 227 5.20 -14.60 7.64
CA MET A 227 4.11 -14.82 6.67
C MET A 227 4.45 -14.36 5.25
N ALA A 228 5.57 -13.66 5.06
CA ALA A 228 5.95 -13.08 3.79
C ALA A 228 6.39 -14.15 2.79
N ASP A 229 5.98 -14.00 1.53
CA ASP A 229 6.50 -14.80 0.41
C ASP A 229 7.93 -14.38 0.07
N THR A 230 8.21 -13.08 0.19
CA THR A 230 9.52 -12.51 -0.11
C THR A 230 9.88 -11.43 0.91
N VAL A 231 11.11 -11.47 1.39
CA VAL A 231 11.66 -10.48 2.32
C VAL A 231 12.86 -9.80 1.67
N TYR A 232 12.79 -8.49 1.56
CA TYR A 232 13.91 -7.65 1.15
C TYR A 232 14.49 -6.90 2.34
N ARG A 233 15.81 -6.81 2.40
CA ARG A 233 16.51 -5.97 3.36
C ARG A 233 17.01 -4.72 2.67
N ILE A 234 16.73 -3.57 3.27
CA ILE A 234 17.26 -2.29 2.84
C ILE A 234 18.20 -1.73 3.91
N ASP A 235 19.39 -1.35 3.51
CA ASP A 235 20.37 -0.66 4.34
C ASP A 235 21.06 0.44 3.54
N LYS A 236 21.04 1.66 4.07
CA LYS A 236 21.66 2.86 3.43
C LYS A 236 21.28 3.00 1.96
N GLY A 237 20.02 2.82 1.64
CA GLY A 237 19.46 2.95 0.29
C GLY A 237 19.73 1.78 -0.65
N LYS A 238 20.42 0.73 -0.22
CA LYS A 238 20.66 -0.48 -1.03
C LYS A 238 19.74 -1.61 -0.62
N LEU A 239 19.11 -2.24 -1.61
CA LEU A 239 18.19 -3.35 -1.42
C LEU A 239 18.86 -4.69 -1.71
N SER A 240 18.57 -5.70 -0.89
CA SER A 240 19.00 -7.09 -1.10
C SER A 240 17.87 -8.06 -0.78
N ASN A 241 17.73 -9.14 -1.56
CA ASN A 241 16.78 -10.20 -1.26
C ASN A 241 17.30 -11.08 -0.11
N ALA A 242 16.58 -11.13 1.01
CA ALA A 242 16.98 -11.90 2.18
C ALA A 242 16.75 -13.42 2.01
N ASN A 243 15.86 -13.83 1.11
CA ASN A 243 15.55 -15.24 0.86
C ASN A 243 16.60 -15.93 -0.02
N SER A 244 17.45 -15.18 -0.76
CA SER A 244 18.46 -15.74 -1.66
C SER A 244 19.67 -16.36 -0.95
N ARG A 245 19.84 -16.17 0.38
CA ARG A 245 20.98 -16.72 1.15
C ARG A 245 20.79 -18.14 1.69
N ALA A 246 19.62 -18.74 1.53
CA ALA A 246 19.39 -20.12 2.00
C ALA A 246 19.86 -21.22 1.01
N GLY A 247 20.29 -20.84 -0.20
CA GLY A 247 20.67 -21.79 -1.27
C GLY A 247 22.17 -21.98 -1.54
N GLU A 248 23.08 -21.15 -1.00
CA GLU A 248 24.50 -21.18 -1.41
C GLU A 248 25.50 -21.75 -0.38
N THR A 249 25.05 -22.32 0.74
CA THR A 249 25.96 -23.01 1.70
C THR A 249 25.85 -24.53 1.63
N GLY A 250 25.88 -25.10 0.45
CA GLY A 250 25.85 -26.55 0.31
C GLY A 250 26.50 -27.05 -0.97
N GLN A 251 27.79 -26.76 -1.18
CA GLN A 251 28.70 -27.61 -1.98
C GLN A 251 30.07 -26.95 -2.15
N ARG A 252 30.96 -27.18 -1.20
CA ARG A 252 32.41 -27.33 -1.41
C ARG A 252 32.99 -28.04 -0.20
N ALA A 253 33.14 -29.32 -0.32
CA ALA A 253 34.15 -30.13 0.34
C ALA A 253 34.53 -31.25 -0.65
#